data_015acadf9ce764afe1da082f85d2e739
#
_entry.id   015acadf9ce764afe1da082f85d2e739
#
_cell.length_a   1.000
_cell.length_b   1.000
_cell.length_c   1.000
_cell.angle_alpha   90.00
_cell.angle_beta   90.00
_cell.angle_gamma   90.00
#
_symmetry.space_group_name_H-M   'P 1'
#
loop_
_entity.id
_entity.type
_entity.pdbx_description
1 polymer ?
#
loop_
_entity_poly.entity_id
_entity_poly.type
_entity_poly.pdbx_seq_one_letter_code
_entity_poly.pdbx_strand_id
1 'polypeptide(L)'
;ILNSKVNDKTFISKIYNLNIDIQEGFFGGVAVDKFGFPFPEETKNKINNSDAILLGAVGGAKYDILPKEKKPETGLLELRKQLNLFINIRPIISFSELANSSSIKSEYIENLDIVIIRELVGGLYFGEPRGFSNDNTEAFNTMRYTNSEVNRISEYAFKLSKKRNKKL
;
A
#
# COMPACT_ATOMS: atom_id res chain seq x y z
N ILE A 1 -0.34 -4.92 14.31
CA ILE A 1 0.26 -4.97 15.66
C ILE A 1 1.61 -5.64 15.52
N LEU A 2 2.62 -4.92 15.12
CA LEU A 2 4.01 -5.34 15.33
C LEU A 2 4.38 -4.98 16.76
N ASN A 3 3.95 -5.80 17.71
CA ASN A 3 4.55 -5.88 19.04
C ASN A 3 5.81 -6.76 19.01
N SER A 4 6.55 -6.77 17.92
CA SER A 4 7.94 -7.21 17.92
C SER A 4 8.75 -6.03 18.42
N LYS A 5 9.16 -6.18 19.67
CA LYS A 5 9.95 -5.20 20.41
C LYS A 5 11.02 -4.55 19.54
N VAL A 6 11.02 -3.28 19.55
CA VAL A 6 11.90 -2.22 19.08
C VAL A 6 13.44 -2.49 19.17
N ASN A 7 13.88 -3.67 19.53
CA ASN A 7 15.30 -4.02 19.60
C ASN A 7 16.02 -4.01 18.25
N ASP A 8 15.30 -4.34 17.14
CA ASP A 8 15.91 -4.38 15.80
C ASP A 8 16.19 -2.98 15.24
N LYS A 9 15.36 -1.98 15.58
CA LYS A 9 15.54 -0.60 15.16
C LYS A 9 16.80 0.03 15.76
N THR A 10 17.06 -0.25 17.05
CA THR A 10 18.25 0.20 17.76
C THR A 10 19.51 -0.45 17.18
N PHE A 11 19.42 -1.70 16.75
CA PHE A 11 20.52 -2.44 16.15
C PHE A 11 20.93 -1.84 14.79
N ILE A 12 19.97 -1.65 13.87
CA ILE A 12 20.23 -1.04 12.56
C ILE A 12 20.73 0.40 12.70
N SER A 13 20.11 1.19 13.57
CA SER A 13 20.56 2.56 13.86
C SER A 13 22.02 2.61 14.31
N LYS A 14 22.46 1.68 15.15
CA LYS A 14 23.84 1.59 15.61
C LYS A 14 24.80 1.14 14.51
N ILE A 15 24.46 0.11 13.73
CA ILE A 15 25.32 -0.42 12.66
C ILE A 15 25.58 0.64 11.59
N TYR A 16 24.53 1.35 11.17
CA TYR A 16 24.59 2.31 10.07
C TYR A 16 24.73 3.76 10.52
N ASN A 17 24.89 3.99 11.82
CA ASN A 17 24.99 5.34 12.43
C ASN A 17 23.83 6.26 11.98
N LEU A 18 22.61 5.72 12.00
CA LEU A 18 21.39 6.45 11.61
C LEU A 18 20.72 7.05 12.84
N ASN A 19 20.41 8.33 12.77
CA ASN A 19 19.55 8.97 13.77
C ASN A 19 18.09 8.79 13.33
N ILE A 20 17.38 7.85 13.99
CA ILE A 20 16.00 7.50 13.65
C ILE A 20 15.09 7.90 14.82
N ASP A 21 14.26 8.92 14.60
CA ASP A 21 13.12 9.25 15.47
C ASP A 21 11.89 8.44 15.02
N ILE A 22 11.27 7.71 15.96
CA ILE A 22 10.15 6.83 15.65
C ILE A 22 8.93 7.31 16.42
N GLN A 23 7.91 7.70 15.67
CA GLN A 23 6.62 8.10 16.20
C GLN A 23 5.56 7.06 15.85
N GLU A 24 4.79 6.64 16.85
CA GLU A 24 3.68 5.72 16.65
C GLU A 24 2.38 6.50 16.44
N GLY A 25 1.52 5.98 15.53
CA GLY A 25 0.20 6.51 15.24
C GLY A 25 -0.85 5.41 15.12
N PHE A 26 -2.08 5.70 15.53
CA PHE A 26 -3.22 4.81 15.32
C PHE A 26 -3.70 4.91 13.87
N PHE A 27 -3.85 3.76 13.21
CA PHE A 27 -4.29 3.71 11.82
C PHE A 27 -5.10 2.44 11.53
N GLY A 28 -6.04 2.51 10.59
CA GLY A 28 -6.86 1.36 10.19
C GLY A 28 -7.78 0.86 11.29
N GLY A 29 -7.89 -0.45 11.44
CA GLY A 29 -8.81 -1.07 12.39
C GLY A 29 -8.61 -0.66 13.83
N VAL A 30 -7.37 -0.53 14.29
CA VAL A 30 -7.05 -0.08 15.65
C VAL A 30 -7.53 1.36 15.90
N ALA A 31 -7.45 2.20 14.88
CA ALA A 31 -7.98 3.56 14.96
C ALA A 31 -9.52 3.57 14.97
N VAL A 32 -10.16 2.70 14.19
CA VAL A 32 -11.62 2.54 14.22
C VAL A 32 -12.10 2.10 15.60
N ASP A 33 -11.43 1.12 16.21
CA ASP A 33 -11.79 0.64 17.56
C ASP A 33 -11.69 1.76 18.62
N LYS A 34 -10.71 2.65 18.48
CA LYS A 34 -10.44 3.69 19.47
C LYS A 34 -11.20 5.00 19.21
N PHE A 35 -11.35 5.39 17.95
CA PHE A 35 -11.84 6.71 17.57
C PHE A 35 -13.09 6.67 16.69
N GLY A 36 -13.50 5.48 16.21
CA GLY A 36 -14.66 5.31 15.32
C GLY A 36 -14.39 5.57 13.83
N PHE A 37 -13.14 5.90 13.46
CA PHE A 37 -12.74 6.15 12.06
C PHE A 37 -11.26 5.77 11.84
N PRO A 38 -10.88 5.40 10.58
CA PRO A 38 -9.62 4.68 10.34
C PRO A 38 -8.37 5.57 10.28
N PHE A 39 -8.49 6.89 10.13
CA PHE A 39 -7.34 7.78 9.95
C PHE A 39 -7.50 9.07 10.77
N PRO A 40 -7.12 9.06 12.06
CA PRO A 40 -7.24 10.20 12.97
C PRO A 40 -6.32 11.37 12.59
N GLU A 41 -6.76 12.59 12.90
CA GLU A 41 -6.02 13.82 12.61
C GLU A 41 -4.65 13.88 13.29
N GLU A 42 -4.55 13.35 14.53
CA GLU A 42 -3.27 13.21 15.21
C GLU A 42 -2.26 12.40 14.37
N THR A 43 -2.71 11.30 13.78
CA THR A 43 -1.87 10.46 12.92
C THR A 43 -1.52 11.17 11.61
N LYS A 44 -2.45 11.93 11.02
CA LYS A 44 -2.18 12.74 9.82
C LYS A 44 -1.08 13.77 10.06
N ASN A 45 -1.11 14.43 11.22
CA ASN A 45 -0.10 15.43 11.58
C ASN A 45 1.30 14.80 11.75
N LYS A 46 1.39 13.62 12.38
CA LYS A 46 2.65 12.88 12.50
C LYS A 46 3.21 12.47 11.14
N ILE A 47 2.35 11.96 10.27
CA ILE A 47 2.72 11.48 8.93
C ILE A 47 3.25 12.63 8.05
N ASN A 48 2.65 13.80 8.09
CA ASN A 48 3.08 14.96 7.30
C ASN A 48 4.51 15.43 7.65
N ASN A 49 4.98 15.12 8.86
CA ASN A 49 6.31 15.48 9.35
C ASN A 49 7.29 14.30 9.36
N SER A 50 6.95 13.19 8.70
CA SER A 50 7.77 11.97 8.68
C SER A 50 8.40 11.75 7.31
N ASP A 51 9.65 11.31 7.29
CA ASP A 51 10.37 10.95 6.05
C ASP A 51 9.89 9.62 5.47
N ALA A 52 9.41 8.72 6.32
CA ALA A 52 8.93 7.39 5.93
C ALA A 52 7.83 6.88 6.88
N ILE A 53 6.99 6.00 6.35
CA ILE A 53 5.91 5.37 7.11
C ILE A 53 6.07 3.86 7.04
N LEU A 54 6.15 3.22 8.21
CA LEU A 54 6.06 1.76 8.31
C LEU A 54 4.62 1.39 8.70
N LEU A 55 3.92 0.75 7.80
CA LEU A 55 2.52 0.35 7.98
C LEU A 55 2.41 -1.16 8.18
N GLY A 56 1.71 -1.57 9.23
CA GLY A 56 1.37 -2.97 9.48
C GLY A 56 0.05 -3.39 8.80
N ALA A 57 -0.58 -4.44 9.31
CA ALA A 57 -1.90 -4.87 8.85
C ALA A 57 -2.95 -3.81 9.17
N VAL A 58 -3.75 -3.45 8.17
CA VAL A 58 -4.68 -2.32 8.25
C VAL A 58 -6.04 -2.74 8.76
N GLY A 59 -6.58 -3.85 8.28
CA GLY A 59 -7.94 -4.32 8.51
C GLY A 59 -8.02 -5.72 9.11
N GLY A 60 -9.19 -6.31 9.01
CA GLY A 60 -9.49 -7.68 9.43
C GLY A 60 -10.98 -7.95 9.33
N ALA A 61 -11.39 -9.22 9.35
CA ALA A 61 -12.76 -9.66 9.09
C ALA A 61 -13.83 -8.95 9.93
N LYS A 62 -13.51 -8.57 11.18
CA LYS A 62 -14.46 -7.86 12.05
C LYS A 62 -14.91 -6.49 11.52
N TYR A 63 -14.13 -5.90 10.58
CA TYR A 63 -14.44 -4.59 10.00
C TYR A 63 -15.22 -4.66 8.69
N ASP A 64 -15.41 -5.87 8.12
CA ASP A 64 -16.09 -6.06 6.83
C ASP A 64 -17.56 -5.62 6.85
N ILE A 65 -18.18 -5.71 8.03
CA ILE A 65 -19.59 -5.32 8.27
C ILE A 65 -19.77 -3.80 8.44
N LEU A 66 -18.70 -3.04 8.58
CA LEU A 66 -18.79 -1.60 8.80
C LEU A 66 -19.21 -0.86 7.52
N PRO A 67 -19.86 0.31 7.66
CA PRO A 67 -20.08 1.22 6.56
C PRO A 67 -18.75 1.60 5.89
N LYS A 68 -18.79 1.86 4.59
CA LYS A 68 -17.59 2.10 3.76
C LYS A 68 -16.66 3.15 4.36
N GLU A 69 -17.22 4.23 4.89
CA GLU A 69 -16.47 5.38 5.44
C GLU A 69 -15.67 5.01 6.70
N LYS A 70 -16.10 3.95 7.40
CA LYS A 70 -15.45 3.46 8.62
C LYS A 70 -14.54 2.26 8.38
N LYS A 71 -14.51 1.73 7.16
CA LYS A 71 -13.62 0.60 6.84
C LYS A 71 -12.15 1.03 6.91
N PRO A 72 -11.27 0.20 7.48
CA PRO A 72 -9.82 0.46 7.54
C PRO A 72 -9.19 0.80 6.18
N GLU A 73 -9.67 0.17 5.11
CA GLU A 73 -9.19 0.37 3.74
C GLU A 73 -9.46 1.78 3.23
N THR A 74 -10.53 2.42 3.70
CA THR A 74 -10.83 3.83 3.35
C THR A 74 -9.75 4.77 3.89
N GLY A 75 -9.24 4.52 5.11
CA GLY A 75 -8.10 5.25 5.65
C GLY A 75 -6.85 5.08 4.80
N LEU A 76 -6.60 3.88 4.28
CA LEU A 76 -5.45 3.63 3.40
C LEU A 76 -5.56 4.38 2.06
N LEU A 77 -6.76 4.46 1.48
CA LEU A 77 -7.00 5.25 0.27
C LEU A 77 -6.79 6.74 0.53
N GLU A 78 -7.29 7.25 1.65
CA GLU A 78 -7.09 8.63 2.07
C GLU A 78 -5.60 8.97 2.26
N LEU A 79 -4.85 8.11 2.95
CA LEU A 79 -3.39 8.24 3.13
C LEU A 79 -2.66 8.35 1.78
N ARG A 80 -2.96 7.45 0.85
CA ARG A 80 -2.35 7.43 -0.48
C ARG A 80 -2.63 8.72 -1.25
N LYS A 81 -3.85 9.22 -1.17
CA LYS A 81 -4.27 10.46 -1.82
C LYS A 81 -3.58 11.68 -1.18
N GLN A 82 -3.58 11.77 0.15
CA GLN A 82 -3.00 12.89 0.89
C GLN A 82 -1.50 13.07 0.58
N LEU A 83 -0.75 11.98 0.57
CA LEU A 83 0.69 11.99 0.32
C LEU A 83 1.07 11.78 -1.15
N ASN A 84 0.08 11.70 -2.05
CA ASN A 84 0.30 11.40 -3.48
C ASN A 84 1.21 10.17 -3.70
N LEU A 85 0.94 9.08 -2.96
CA LEU A 85 1.68 7.83 -3.07
C LEU A 85 1.26 7.08 -4.34
N PHE A 86 1.83 7.44 -5.46
CA PHE A 86 1.37 7.02 -6.78
C PHE A 86 1.90 5.66 -7.25
N ILE A 87 2.93 5.14 -6.61
CA ILE A 87 3.54 3.85 -6.98
C ILE A 87 3.41 2.84 -5.86
N ASN A 88 2.92 1.65 -6.17
CA ASN A 88 3.10 0.45 -5.37
C ASN A 88 4.11 -0.47 -6.06
N ILE A 89 5.18 -0.82 -5.35
CA ILE A 89 6.24 -1.70 -5.83
C ILE A 89 6.09 -3.04 -5.12
N ARG A 90 5.83 -4.09 -5.88
CA ARG A 90 5.65 -5.45 -5.37
C ARG A 90 6.69 -6.39 -5.93
N PRO A 91 7.81 -6.62 -5.24
CA PRO A 91 8.74 -7.67 -5.62
C PRO A 91 8.12 -9.03 -5.32
N ILE A 92 8.25 -9.95 -6.25
CA ILE A 92 7.85 -11.36 -6.16
C ILE A 92 9.11 -12.16 -6.43
N ILE A 93 9.64 -12.76 -5.38
CA ILE A 93 10.87 -13.53 -5.41
C ILE A 93 10.55 -14.92 -4.88
N SER A 94 11.00 -15.96 -5.58
CA SER A 94 10.90 -17.32 -5.08
C SER A 94 12.08 -17.63 -4.15
N PHE A 95 11.78 -18.37 -3.09
CA PHE A 95 12.77 -18.93 -2.18
C PHE A 95 12.74 -20.45 -2.35
N SER A 96 13.88 -21.06 -2.65
CA SER A 96 14.00 -22.50 -2.90
C SER A 96 13.46 -23.33 -1.73
N GLU A 97 13.69 -22.86 -0.49
CA GLU A 97 13.23 -23.50 0.74
C GLU A 97 11.69 -23.56 0.87
N LEU A 98 10.99 -22.65 0.19
CA LEU A 98 9.53 -22.55 0.20
C LEU A 98 8.86 -23.13 -1.06
N ALA A 99 9.63 -23.60 -2.03
CA ALA A 99 9.10 -24.09 -3.31
C ALA A 99 8.04 -25.20 -3.14
N ASN A 100 8.25 -26.11 -2.19
CA ASN A 100 7.31 -27.20 -1.92
C ASN A 100 5.99 -26.75 -1.25
N SER A 101 5.92 -25.53 -0.75
CA SER A 101 4.69 -24.96 -0.16
C SER A 101 3.79 -24.28 -1.19
N SER A 102 4.24 -24.18 -2.44
CA SER A 102 3.49 -23.60 -3.55
C SER A 102 2.56 -24.62 -4.19
N SER A 103 1.38 -24.17 -4.63
CA SER A 103 0.48 -24.96 -5.48
C SER A 103 0.93 -24.96 -6.95
N ILE A 104 1.91 -24.13 -7.32
CA ILE A 104 2.48 -24.05 -8.66
C ILE A 104 3.70 -24.98 -8.70
N LYS A 105 3.87 -25.71 -9.80
CA LYS A 105 5.01 -26.60 -9.99
C LYS A 105 6.33 -25.85 -9.82
N SER A 106 7.30 -26.44 -9.14
CA SER A 106 8.58 -25.81 -8.82
C SER A 106 9.33 -25.32 -10.05
N GLU A 107 9.25 -26.05 -11.18
CA GLU A 107 9.86 -25.67 -12.46
C GLU A 107 9.45 -24.29 -13.00
N TYR A 108 8.23 -23.80 -12.63
CA TYR A 108 7.73 -22.50 -13.06
C TYR A 108 8.06 -21.35 -12.09
N ILE A 109 8.39 -21.68 -10.85
CA ILE A 109 8.67 -20.66 -9.82
C ILE A 109 10.15 -20.60 -9.45
N GLU A 110 10.95 -21.55 -9.89
CA GLU A 110 12.39 -21.57 -9.64
C GLU A 110 13.05 -20.32 -10.26
N ASN A 111 13.84 -19.63 -9.46
CA ASN A 111 14.53 -18.37 -9.84
C ASN A 111 13.58 -17.24 -10.29
N LEU A 112 12.32 -17.26 -9.84
CA LEU A 112 11.37 -16.19 -10.16
C LEU A 112 11.82 -14.89 -9.51
N ASP A 113 11.99 -13.85 -10.32
CA ASP A 113 12.29 -12.49 -9.90
C ASP A 113 11.48 -11.50 -10.74
N ILE A 114 10.28 -11.17 -10.27
CA ILE A 114 9.34 -10.25 -10.91
C ILE A 114 9.12 -9.05 -9.99
N VAL A 115 9.02 -7.85 -10.57
CA VAL A 115 8.54 -6.67 -9.83
C VAL A 115 7.31 -6.12 -10.54
N ILE A 116 6.19 -6.08 -9.81
CA ILE A 116 4.96 -5.46 -10.28
C ILE A 116 4.97 -3.98 -9.85
N ILE A 117 4.92 -3.09 -10.84
CA ILE A 117 4.77 -1.65 -10.63
C ILE A 117 3.31 -1.29 -10.87
N ARG A 118 2.64 -0.74 -9.85
CA ARG A 118 1.21 -0.42 -9.91
C ARG A 118 0.97 1.06 -9.59
N GLU A 119 0.22 1.73 -10.47
CA GLU A 119 -0.32 3.06 -10.21
C GLU A 119 -1.42 3.00 -9.14
N LEU A 120 -1.45 3.97 -8.22
CA LEU A 120 -2.31 3.90 -7.03
C LEU A 120 -3.25 5.09 -6.83
N VAL A 121 -3.11 6.21 -7.53
CA VAL A 121 -3.90 7.43 -7.29
C VAL A 121 -4.82 7.80 -8.44
N GLY A 122 -4.83 7.00 -9.51
CA GLY A 122 -5.78 7.08 -10.62
C GLY A 122 -6.68 5.86 -10.72
N GLY A 123 -7.33 5.73 -11.88
CA GLY A 123 -8.11 4.56 -12.27
C GLY A 123 -9.38 4.34 -11.46
N LEU A 124 -9.71 3.08 -11.22
CA LEU A 124 -10.96 2.66 -10.57
C LEU A 124 -11.12 3.13 -9.12
N TYR A 125 -10.03 3.39 -8.41
CA TYR A 125 -10.12 3.78 -7.00
C TYR A 125 -10.62 5.21 -6.82
N PHE A 126 -10.32 6.10 -7.75
CA PHE A 126 -10.60 7.53 -7.64
C PHE A 126 -11.34 8.11 -8.83
N GLY A 127 -11.65 7.28 -9.85
CA GLY A 127 -12.41 7.72 -11.01
C GLY A 127 -13.85 8.11 -10.64
N GLU A 128 -14.31 9.20 -11.23
CA GLU A 128 -15.67 9.72 -11.09
C GLU A 128 -16.23 10.03 -12.50
N PRO A 129 -17.55 9.91 -12.73
CA PRO A 129 -18.59 9.48 -11.80
C PRO A 129 -18.62 7.97 -11.57
N ARG A 130 -19.16 7.53 -10.41
CA ARG A 130 -19.44 6.13 -10.10
C ARG A 130 -20.66 6.00 -9.19
N GLY A 131 -21.38 4.90 -9.29
CA GLY A 131 -22.56 4.65 -8.47
C GLY A 131 -23.62 3.87 -9.23
N PHE A 132 -24.85 4.18 -8.91
CA PHE A 132 -26.04 3.64 -9.54
C PHE A 132 -26.83 4.75 -10.21
N SER A 133 -27.61 4.42 -11.23
CA SER A 133 -28.65 5.29 -11.79
C SER A 133 -29.72 5.59 -10.73
N ASN A 134 -30.51 6.66 -10.94
CA ASN A 134 -31.53 7.07 -9.98
C ASN A 134 -32.60 5.99 -9.71
N ASP A 135 -32.85 5.14 -10.68
CA ASP A 135 -33.79 4.00 -10.60
C ASP A 135 -33.13 2.69 -10.17
N ASN A 136 -31.82 2.70 -9.88
CA ASN A 136 -30.99 1.55 -9.54
C ASN A 136 -30.98 0.42 -10.59
N THR A 137 -31.32 0.72 -11.85
CA THR A 137 -31.29 -0.27 -12.93
C THR A 137 -29.91 -0.43 -13.54
N GLU A 138 -29.03 0.57 -13.38
CA GLU A 138 -27.66 0.57 -13.91
C GLU A 138 -26.65 0.83 -12.79
N ALA A 139 -25.51 0.16 -12.87
CA ALA A 139 -24.33 0.44 -12.06
C ALA A 139 -23.18 0.85 -12.98
N PHE A 140 -22.49 1.92 -12.62
CA PHE A 140 -21.35 2.43 -13.41
C PHE A 140 -20.14 2.75 -12.55
N ASN A 141 -18.96 2.57 -13.16
CA ASN A 141 -17.69 2.90 -12.53
C ASN A 141 -16.74 3.46 -13.59
N THR A 142 -16.03 4.53 -13.24
CA THR A 142 -15.12 5.21 -14.15
C THR A 142 -13.67 4.81 -13.87
N MET A 143 -12.97 4.40 -14.91
CA MET A 143 -11.51 4.23 -14.90
C MET A 143 -10.89 5.35 -15.72
N ARG A 144 -10.19 6.27 -15.07
CA ARG A 144 -9.59 7.45 -15.72
C ARG A 144 -8.14 7.60 -15.29
N TYR A 145 -7.28 7.83 -16.28
CA TYR A 145 -5.87 8.17 -16.10
C TYR A 145 -5.53 9.41 -16.90
N THR A 146 -4.71 10.26 -16.32
CA THR A 146 -4.13 11.43 -16.99
C THR A 146 -2.77 11.06 -17.62
N ASN A 147 -2.33 11.85 -18.59
CA ASN A 147 -1.01 11.66 -19.20
C ASN A 147 0.12 11.75 -18.14
N SER A 148 0.00 12.64 -17.15
CA SER A 148 1.00 12.79 -16.10
C SER A 148 1.10 11.55 -15.23
N GLU A 149 -0.04 10.91 -14.89
CA GLU A 149 -0.07 9.67 -14.12
C GLU A 149 0.58 8.51 -14.87
N VAL A 150 0.25 8.36 -16.17
CA VAL A 150 0.85 7.34 -17.02
C VAL A 150 2.35 7.58 -17.21
N ASN A 151 2.76 8.81 -17.49
CA ASN A 151 4.17 9.14 -17.72
C ASN A 151 5.02 8.88 -16.47
N ARG A 152 4.62 9.35 -15.29
CA ARG A 152 5.41 9.19 -14.06
C ARG A 152 5.65 7.74 -13.66
N ILE A 153 4.60 6.88 -13.80
CA ILE A 153 4.76 5.47 -13.46
C ILE A 153 5.59 4.72 -14.50
N SER A 154 5.40 5.04 -15.79
CA SER A 154 6.18 4.45 -16.88
C SER A 154 7.66 4.82 -16.77
N GLU A 155 7.96 6.09 -16.51
CA GLU A 155 9.34 6.55 -16.31
C GLU A 155 10.02 5.79 -15.16
N TYR A 156 9.32 5.61 -14.04
CA TYR A 156 9.85 4.83 -12.92
C TYR A 156 10.10 3.36 -13.32
N ALA A 157 9.14 2.74 -13.99
CA ALA A 157 9.24 1.34 -14.42
C ALA A 157 10.42 1.13 -15.38
N PHE A 158 10.61 2.02 -16.36
CA PHE A 158 11.77 1.98 -17.27
C PHE A 158 13.10 2.20 -16.54
N LYS A 159 13.17 3.13 -15.60
CA LYS A 159 14.38 3.35 -14.78
C LYS A 159 14.71 2.11 -13.94
N LEU A 160 13.70 1.47 -13.35
CA LEU A 160 13.90 0.25 -12.57
C LEU A 160 14.32 -0.93 -13.46
N SER A 161 13.68 -1.10 -14.63
CA SER A 161 14.04 -2.13 -15.61
C SER A 161 15.52 -2.02 -16.04
N LYS A 162 16.04 -0.81 -16.28
CA LYS A 162 17.46 -0.59 -16.59
C LYS A 162 18.42 -1.07 -15.49
N LYS A 163 18.01 -0.96 -14.21
CA LYS A 163 18.79 -1.44 -13.06
C LYS A 163 18.70 -2.95 -12.84
N ARG A 164 17.78 -3.62 -13.53
CA ARG A 164 17.55 -5.06 -13.48
C ARG A 164 17.95 -5.70 -14.82
N ASN A 165 17.18 -6.68 -15.28
CA ASN A 165 17.48 -7.47 -16.50
C ASN A 165 17.06 -6.80 -17.81
N LYS A 166 16.72 -5.51 -17.79
CA LYS A 166 16.26 -4.71 -18.95
C LYS A 166 15.01 -5.29 -19.66
N LYS A 167 14.17 -6.03 -18.91
CA LYS A 167 12.87 -6.54 -19.36
C LYS A 167 11.77 -5.72 -18.68
N LEU A 168 10.78 -5.28 -19.46
CA LEU A 168 9.59 -4.58 -19.01
C LEU A 168 8.38 -5.09 -19.78
#